data_8c26e4229254061a2affcdc96d29e13a
#
_entry.id   8c26e4229254061a2affcdc96d29e13a
#
_cell.length_a   1.000
_cell.length_b   1.000
_cell.length_c   1.000
_cell.angle_alpha   90.00
_cell.angle_beta   90.00
_cell.angle_gamma   90.00
#
_symmetry.space_group_name_H-M   'P 1'
#
loop_
_entity.id
_entity.type
_entity.pdbx_description
1 polymer ?
#
loop_
_entity_poly.entity_id
_entity_poly.type
_entity_poly.pdbx_seq_one_letter_code
_entity_poly.pdbx_strand_id
1 'polypeptide(L)'
;LWLWVEKRGLNTEEATRRIARAAGLPLKAVSYAGLKDRQALTRQWFSLHLPGKADPDLATAQGDDLVILRSQRHNRKLQRGAHTANGFTLRLTALEADRDALEQRLQRIAEQGVPNYFGLQRFGFDGGNVLQACDFAARLELPVQRNLRSRLLSSARSYLFNQVLAKRVAAGTWNQAQIGDLLAFTASRS
;
A
#
# COMPACT_ATOMS: atom_id res chain seq x y z
N LEU A 1 11.49 1.30 -19.81
CA LEU A 1 11.23 2.71 -19.48
C LEU A 1 10.52 2.78 -18.14
N TRP A 2 10.97 3.67 -17.26
CA TRP A 2 10.26 4.00 -16.00
C TRP A 2 9.64 5.38 -16.13
N LEU A 3 8.39 5.51 -15.62
CA LEU A 3 7.62 6.74 -15.63
C LEU A 3 7.27 7.11 -14.19
N TRP A 4 7.62 8.33 -13.78
CA TRP A 4 7.14 8.94 -12.54
C TRP A 4 5.84 9.65 -12.84
N VAL A 5 4.74 9.10 -12.33
CA VAL A 5 3.39 9.52 -12.69
C VAL A 5 2.67 10.08 -11.49
N GLU A 6 2.06 11.25 -11.66
CA GLU A 6 1.08 11.84 -10.77
C GLU A 6 -0.32 11.50 -11.27
N LYS A 7 -1.21 11.12 -10.38
CA LYS A 7 -2.62 10.89 -10.69
C LYS A 7 -3.53 11.44 -9.59
N ARG A 8 -4.73 11.87 -9.99
CA ARG A 8 -5.78 12.40 -9.12
C ARG A 8 -7.12 11.74 -9.46
N GLY A 9 -7.87 11.29 -8.45
CA GLY A 9 -9.19 10.68 -8.67
C GLY A 9 -9.18 9.36 -9.45
N LEU A 10 -8.02 8.84 -9.80
CA LEU A 10 -7.81 7.68 -10.66
C LEU A 10 -7.16 6.54 -9.88
N ASN A 11 -7.63 5.29 -10.03
CA ASN A 11 -6.97 4.17 -9.41
C ASN A 11 -5.74 3.72 -10.22
N THR A 12 -4.83 2.98 -9.56
CA THR A 12 -3.57 2.56 -10.18
C THR A 12 -3.77 1.65 -11.40
N GLU A 13 -4.78 0.80 -11.39
CA GLU A 13 -5.06 -0.12 -12.50
C GLU A 13 -5.58 0.61 -13.73
N GLU A 14 -6.40 1.64 -13.53
CA GLU A 14 -6.88 2.48 -14.64
C GLU A 14 -5.75 3.29 -15.26
N ALA A 15 -4.88 3.88 -14.42
CA ALA A 15 -3.66 4.54 -14.90
C ALA A 15 -2.79 3.56 -15.72
N THR A 16 -2.65 2.31 -15.26
CA THR A 16 -1.91 1.26 -15.97
C THR A 16 -2.51 0.97 -17.34
N ARG A 17 -3.85 0.83 -17.45
CA ARG A 17 -4.53 0.59 -18.73
C ARG A 17 -4.33 1.75 -19.69
N ARG A 18 -4.42 2.96 -19.21
CA ARG A 18 -4.27 4.19 -20.00
C ARG A 18 -2.85 4.34 -20.55
N ILE A 19 -1.84 4.11 -19.71
CA ILE A 19 -0.43 4.11 -20.11
C ILE A 19 -0.16 2.98 -21.13
N ALA A 20 -0.66 1.77 -20.87
CA ALA A 20 -0.48 0.63 -21.78
C ALA A 20 -1.07 0.90 -23.17
N ARG A 21 -2.28 1.48 -23.23
CA ARG A 21 -2.96 1.85 -24.47
C ARG A 21 -2.17 2.90 -25.25
N ALA A 22 -1.75 3.99 -24.59
CA ALA A 22 -0.97 5.04 -25.22
C ALA A 22 0.37 4.53 -25.76
N ALA A 23 1.01 3.62 -25.03
CA ALA A 23 2.28 3.02 -25.43
C ALA A 23 2.14 1.91 -26.49
N GLY A 24 0.93 1.52 -26.91
CA GLY A 24 0.69 0.38 -27.81
C GLY A 24 1.19 -0.95 -27.22
N LEU A 25 1.09 -1.13 -25.89
CA LEU A 25 1.61 -2.29 -25.17
C LEU A 25 0.49 -3.14 -24.56
N PRO A 26 0.69 -4.46 -24.45
CA PRO A 26 -0.19 -5.29 -23.67
C PRO A 26 -0.09 -4.92 -22.18
N LEU A 27 -1.20 -5.03 -21.45
CA LEU A 27 -1.28 -4.64 -20.02
C LEU A 27 -0.17 -5.28 -19.15
N LYS A 28 0.20 -6.53 -19.43
CA LYS A 28 1.28 -7.26 -18.73
C LYS A 28 2.68 -6.64 -18.91
N ALA A 29 2.87 -5.79 -19.91
CA ALA A 29 4.13 -5.08 -20.13
C ALA A 29 4.28 -3.85 -19.23
N VAL A 30 3.20 -3.37 -18.61
CA VAL A 30 3.22 -2.25 -17.66
C VAL A 30 3.11 -2.80 -16.25
N SER A 31 3.96 -2.32 -15.33
CA SER A 31 3.93 -2.74 -13.94
C SER A 31 4.22 -1.59 -12.98
N TYR A 32 3.90 -1.80 -11.71
CA TYR A 32 4.02 -0.84 -10.61
C TYR A 32 4.35 -1.56 -9.31
N ALA A 33 4.92 -0.85 -8.32
CA ALA A 33 5.34 -1.44 -7.05
C ALA A 33 4.17 -1.71 -6.09
N GLY A 34 3.12 -0.89 -6.11
CA GLY A 34 1.97 -1.03 -5.22
C GLY A 34 0.78 -0.21 -5.69
N LEU A 35 -0.38 -0.48 -5.11
CA LEU A 35 -1.59 0.30 -5.34
C LEU A 35 -1.51 1.63 -4.59
N LYS A 36 -2.08 2.67 -5.17
CA LYS A 36 -2.25 3.99 -4.56
C LYS A 36 -3.73 4.37 -4.57
N ASP A 37 -4.16 5.08 -3.54
CA ASP A 37 -5.53 5.48 -3.35
C ASP A 37 -6.08 6.26 -4.54
N ARG A 38 -7.37 6.08 -4.80
CA ARG A 38 -8.09 6.81 -5.83
C ARG A 38 -8.41 8.23 -5.36
N GLN A 39 -8.96 8.39 -4.15
CA GLN A 39 -9.36 9.67 -3.58
C GLN A 39 -8.15 10.42 -2.97
N ALA A 40 -7.11 10.62 -3.80
CA ALA A 40 -5.90 11.31 -3.41
C ALA A 40 -5.15 11.83 -4.64
N LEU A 41 -4.30 12.82 -4.44
CA LEU A 41 -3.21 13.13 -5.35
C LEU A 41 -2.06 12.20 -5.03
N THR A 42 -1.71 11.31 -5.95
CA THR A 42 -0.69 10.29 -5.69
C THR A 42 0.38 10.27 -6.75
N ARG A 43 1.61 9.99 -6.34
CA ARG A 43 2.76 9.83 -7.23
C ARG A 43 3.36 8.46 -7.06
N GLN A 44 3.69 7.80 -8.16
CA GLN A 44 4.35 6.50 -8.15
C GLN A 44 5.10 6.21 -9.44
N TRP A 45 6.04 5.27 -9.36
CA TRP A 45 6.69 4.74 -10.55
C TRP A 45 5.85 3.67 -11.23
N PHE A 46 5.80 3.76 -12.56
CA PHE A 46 5.37 2.69 -13.45
C PHE A 46 6.57 2.26 -14.30
N SER A 47 6.64 1.01 -14.69
CA SER A 47 7.65 0.54 -15.64
C SER A 47 7.00 -0.09 -16.85
N LEU A 48 7.49 0.27 -18.04
CA LEU A 48 7.11 -0.27 -19.33
C LEU A 48 8.23 -1.18 -19.84
N HIS A 49 7.89 -2.42 -20.19
CA HIS A 49 8.83 -3.37 -20.76
C HIS A 49 8.92 -3.15 -22.27
N LEU A 50 10.04 -2.56 -22.73
CA LEU A 50 10.29 -2.11 -24.10
C LEU A 50 11.64 -2.65 -24.62
N PRO A 51 11.84 -3.98 -24.69
CA PRO A 51 13.10 -4.52 -25.19
C PRO A 51 13.30 -4.14 -26.64
N GLY A 52 14.43 -3.48 -26.95
CA GLY A 52 14.80 -3.08 -28.33
C GLY A 52 13.89 -2.04 -29.00
N LYS A 53 12.92 -1.46 -28.26
CA LYS A 53 12.00 -0.46 -28.81
C LYS A 53 12.37 0.95 -28.37
N ALA A 54 12.05 1.93 -29.22
CA ALA A 54 12.11 3.34 -28.85
C ALA A 54 11.10 3.69 -27.75
N ASP A 55 11.26 4.83 -27.09
CA ASP A 55 10.29 5.34 -26.14
C ASP A 55 9.00 5.71 -26.87
N PRO A 56 7.83 5.25 -26.38
CA PRO A 56 6.55 5.56 -27.01
C PRO A 56 6.15 7.02 -26.75
N ASP A 57 5.35 7.57 -27.64
CA ASP A 57 4.61 8.79 -27.34
C ASP A 57 3.49 8.47 -26.35
N LEU A 58 3.48 9.19 -25.23
CA LEU A 58 2.54 9.01 -24.14
C LEU A 58 1.58 10.20 -23.98
N ALA A 59 1.54 11.10 -24.95
CA ALA A 59 0.68 12.29 -24.90
C ALA A 59 -0.80 11.91 -24.64
N THR A 60 -1.31 10.86 -25.30
CA THR A 60 -2.70 10.40 -25.15
C THR A 60 -3.02 9.76 -23.80
N ALA A 61 -2.00 9.42 -23.00
CA ALA A 61 -2.21 8.97 -21.62
C ALA A 61 -2.41 10.12 -20.66
N GLN A 62 -1.97 11.32 -20.99
CA GLN A 62 -1.96 12.49 -20.10
C GLN A 62 -3.29 13.26 -20.15
N GLY A 63 -3.58 13.99 -19.10
CA GLY A 63 -4.75 14.83 -18.91
C GLY A 63 -4.76 15.39 -17.49
N ASP A 64 -5.85 16.04 -17.09
CA ASP A 64 -5.98 16.70 -15.78
C ASP A 64 -5.88 15.72 -14.59
N ASP A 65 -6.15 14.45 -14.83
CA ASP A 65 -6.17 13.39 -13.82
C ASP A 65 -4.93 12.49 -13.85
N LEU A 66 -4.08 12.58 -14.88
CA LEU A 66 -2.84 11.82 -15.02
C LEU A 66 -1.77 12.62 -15.74
N VAL A 67 -0.65 12.84 -15.06
CA VAL A 67 0.51 13.56 -15.61
C VAL A 67 1.78 12.72 -15.45
N ILE A 68 2.57 12.64 -16.51
CA ILE A 68 3.89 12.00 -16.48
C ILE A 68 4.92 13.07 -16.15
N LEU A 69 5.39 13.07 -14.91
CA LEU A 69 6.33 14.09 -14.41
C LEU A 69 7.78 13.84 -14.86
N ARG A 70 8.13 12.57 -15.07
CA ARG A 70 9.48 12.18 -15.45
C ARG A 70 9.46 10.83 -16.15
N SER A 71 10.35 10.65 -17.13
CA SER A 71 10.64 9.36 -17.76
C SER A 71 12.15 9.10 -17.74
N GLN A 72 12.53 7.83 -17.57
CA GLN A 72 13.94 7.42 -17.69
C GLN A 72 14.05 5.95 -18.05
N ARG A 73 15.08 5.60 -18.85
CA ARG A 73 15.41 4.20 -19.12
C ARG A 73 15.96 3.54 -17.85
N HIS A 74 15.56 2.28 -17.62
CA HIS A 74 16.03 1.47 -16.51
C HIS A 74 16.16 0.01 -16.97
N ASN A 75 17.16 -0.70 -16.48
CA ASN A 75 17.47 -2.08 -16.87
C ASN A 75 16.57 -3.14 -16.21
N ARG A 76 15.76 -2.78 -15.21
CA ARG A 76 14.88 -3.69 -14.49
C ARG A 76 13.44 -3.28 -14.61
N LYS A 77 12.55 -4.29 -14.72
CA LYS A 77 11.12 -4.12 -14.56
C LYS A 77 10.78 -3.91 -13.08
N LEU A 78 9.89 -2.96 -12.80
CA LEU A 78 9.40 -2.71 -11.45
C LEU A 78 8.53 -3.90 -10.99
N GLN A 79 8.79 -4.40 -9.80
CA GLN A 79 8.04 -5.50 -9.21
C GLN A 79 7.12 -5.02 -8.10
N ARG A 80 6.05 -5.76 -7.83
CA ARG A 80 5.18 -5.49 -6.67
C ARG A 80 5.98 -5.61 -5.37
N GLY A 81 5.77 -4.66 -4.46
CA GLY A 81 6.50 -4.60 -3.20
C GLY A 81 7.92 -4.03 -3.29
N ALA A 82 8.39 -3.61 -4.47
CA ALA A 82 9.75 -3.10 -4.65
C ALA A 82 10.00 -1.69 -4.04
N HIS A 83 8.94 -1.00 -3.61
CA HIS A 83 9.09 0.29 -2.94
C HIS A 83 9.61 0.12 -1.50
N THR A 84 10.49 1.01 -1.09
CA THR A 84 11.07 0.99 0.27
C THR A 84 10.14 1.60 1.30
N ALA A 85 9.40 2.65 0.91
CA ALA A 85 8.49 3.37 1.79
C ALA A 85 7.36 4.03 0.99
N ASN A 86 6.35 4.49 1.70
CA ASN A 86 5.32 5.40 1.20
C ASN A 86 5.39 6.69 2.00
N GLY A 87 5.44 7.83 1.30
CA GLY A 87 5.26 9.15 1.90
C GLY A 87 3.79 9.54 1.89
N PHE A 88 3.33 10.15 2.97
CA PHE A 88 1.97 10.67 3.09
C PHE A 88 2.01 12.13 3.49
N THR A 89 1.17 12.94 2.84
CA THR A 89 0.84 14.29 3.28
C THR A 89 -0.66 14.33 3.52
N LEU A 90 -1.05 14.55 4.78
CA LEU A 90 -2.45 14.61 5.19
C LEU A 90 -2.82 16.06 5.45
N ARG A 91 -3.88 16.53 4.79
CA ARG A 91 -4.47 17.85 5.06
C ARG A 91 -5.71 17.64 5.93
N LEU A 92 -5.65 18.10 7.17
CA LEU A 92 -6.78 18.11 8.08
C LEU A 92 -7.56 19.42 7.86
N THR A 93 -8.88 19.32 7.70
CA THR A 93 -9.79 20.45 7.51
C THR A 93 -10.89 20.39 8.58
N ALA A 94 -11.48 21.54 8.91
CA ALA A 94 -12.52 21.64 9.94
C ALA A 94 -12.08 21.03 11.29
N LEU A 95 -10.85 21.35 11.69
CA LEU A 95 -10.27 20.81 12.91
C LEU A 95 -10.90 21.49 14.13
N GLU A 96 -11.66 20.74 14.90
CA GLU A 96 -12.19 21.13 16.22
C GLU A 96 -11.30 20.51 17.30
N ALA A 97 -10.16 21.13 17.58
CA ALA A 97 -9.21 20.64 18.58
C ALA A 97 -8.37 21.78 19.16
N ASP A 98 -7.92 21.60 20.39
CA ASP A 98 -6.87 22.41 20.98
C ASP A 98 -5.57 22.20 20.19
N ARG A 99 -5.07 23.29 19.61
CA ARG A 99 -3.88 23.26 18.74
C ARG A 99 -2.64 22.85 19.50
N ASP A 100 -2.44 23.35 20.71
CA ASP A 100 -1.27 23.09 21.52
C ASP A 100 -1.25 21.62 21.98
N ALA A 101 -2.39 21.09 22.38
CA ALA A 101 -2.54 19.68 22.71
C ALA A 101 -2.29 18.76 21.50
N LEU A 102 -2.71 19.18 20.30
CA LEU A 102 -2.44 18.46 19.06
C LEU A 102 -0.94 18.44 18.73
N GLU A 103 -0.27 19.59 18.80
CA GLU A 103 1.16 19.69 18.52
C GLU A 103 1.99 18.86 19.50
N GLN A 104 1.68 18.91 20.80
CA GLN A 104 2.33 18.07 21.81
C GLN A 104 2.12 16.56 21.53
N ARG A 105 0.94 16.17 21.03
CA ARG A 105 0.66 14.78 20.65
C ARG A 105 1.46 14.39 19.42
N LEU A 106 1.55 15.24 18.41
CA LEU A 106 2.34 14.99 17.20
C LEU A 106 3.83 14.88 17.53
N GLN A 107 4.35 15.72 18.41
CA GLN A 107 5.73 15.61 18.88
C GLN A 107 6.00 14.28 19.59
N ARG A 108 5.12 13.85 20.49
CA ARG A 108 5.23 12.52 21.12
C ARG A 108 5.20 11.39 20.11
N ILE A 109 4.36 11.49 19.08
CA ILE A 109 4.31 10.51 17.99
C ILE A 109 5.63 10.48 17.21
N ALA A 110 6.23 11.65 16.93
CA ALA A 110 7.50 11.74 16.22
C ALA A 110 8.65 11.11 17.02
N GLU A 111 8.64 11.26 18.34
CA GLU A 111 9.68 10.74 19.24
C GLU A 111 9.52 9.24 19.55
N GLN A 112 8.29 8.78 19.77
CA GLN A 112 8.01 7.44 20.28
C GLN A 112 7.40 6.50 19.24
N GLY A 113 6.93 7.03 18.10
CA GLY A 113 6.14 6.28 17.15
C GLY A 113 4.69 6.08 17.59
N VAL A 114 3.99 5.20 16.90
CA VAL A 114 2.61 4.81 17.21
C VAL A 114 2.46 3.30 17.10
N PRO A 115 1.56 2.68 17.88
CA PRO A 115 1.17 1.31 17.66
C PRO A 115 0.55 1.14 16.27
N ASN A 116 1.19 0.36 15.39
CA ASN A 116 0.81 0.25 13.99
C ASN A 116 -0.28 -0.80 13.78
N TYR A 117 -1.51 -0.50 14.19
CA TYR A 117 -2.68 -1.36 13.98
C TYR A 117 -3.09 -1.44 12.51
N PHE A 118 -3.52 -2.59 12.08
CA PHE A 118 -4.30 -2.70 10.85
C PHE A 118 -5.68 -2.06 11.06
N GLY A 119 -6.04 -1.12 10.17
CA GLY A 119 -7.33 -0.44 10.21
C GLY A 119 -8.50 -1.33 9.72
N LEU A 120 -9.73 -0.87 9.95
CA LEU A 120 -10.98 -1.61 9.66
C LEU A 120 -11.08 -2.08 8.21
N GLN A 121 -10.61 -1.30 7.24
CA GLN A 121 -10.60 -1.66 5.82
C GLN A 121 -9.92 -3.01 5.56
N ARG A 122 -8.94 -3.40 6.41
CA ARG A 122 -8.23 -4.68 6.31
C ARG A 122 -9.13 -5.88 6.52
N PHE A 123 -10.19 -5.70 7.29
CA PHE A 123 -11.07 -6.77 7.74
C PHE A 123 -12.33 -6.92 6.90
N GLY A 124 -12.50 -6.07 5.87
CA GLY A 124 -13.69 -6.02 5.03
C GLY A 124 -14.85 -5.27 5.68
N PHE A 125 -15.98 -5.24 5.00
CA PHE A 125 -17.18 -4.60 5.53
C PHE A 125 -17.60 -5.31 6.83
N ASP A 126 -17.79 -4.57 7.91
CA ASP A 126 -18.12 -5.05 9.26
C ASP A 126 -17.30 -6.25 9.75
N GLY A 127 -16.01 -6.31 9.36
CA GLY A 127 -15.15 -7.42 9.76
C GLY A 127 -15.44 -8.75 9.05
N GLY A 128 -16.23 -8.74 7.99
CA GLY A 128 -16.73 -9.94 7.30
C GLY A 128 -15.64 -10.89 6.80
N ASN A 129 -14.45 -10.37 6.47
CA ASN A 129 -13.33 -11.25 6.09
C ASN A 129 -12.81 -12.08 7.27
N VAL A 130 -12.85 -11.55 8.49
CA VAL A 130 -12.42 -12.31 9.69
C VAL A 130 -13.46 -13.36 10.06
N LEU A 131 -14.74 -12.99 10.02
CA LEU A 131 -15.84 -13.94 10.28
C LEU A 131 -15.79 -15.12 9.30
N GLN A 132 -15.67 -14.85 8.00
CA GLN A 132 -15.51 -15.90 7.00
C GLN A 132 -14.24 -16.77 7.23
N ALA A 133 -13.13 -16.15 7.64
CA ALA A 133 -11.92 -16.91 7.96
C ALA A 133 -12.13 -17.84 9.16
N CYS A 134 -12.87 -17.41 10.18
CA CYS A 134 -13.24 -18.24 11.32
C CYS A 134 -14.14 -19.40 10.91
N ASP A 135 -15.14 -19.17 10.04
CA ASP A 135 -16.03 -20.21 9.54
C ASP A 135 -15.27 -21.31 8.79
N PHE A 136 -14.33 -20.92 7.91
CA PHE A 136 -13.47 -21.89 7.23
C PHE A 136 -12.55 -22.64 8.18
N ALA A 137 -11.97 -21.94 9.17
CA ALA A 137 -11.13 -22.55 10.18
C ALA A 137 -11.89 -23.56 11.05
N ALA A 138 -13.14 -23.23 11.44
CA ALA A 138 -13.99 -24.13 12.22
C ALA A 138 -14.34 -25.44 11.48
N ARG A 139 -14.39 -25.38 10.14
CA ARG A 139 -14.59 -26.57 9.28
C ARG A 139 -13.30 -27.27 8.90
N LEU A 140 -12.13 -26.76 9.32
CA LEU A 140 -10.80 -27.22 8.88
C LEU A 140 -10.63 -27.16 7.34
N GLU A 141 -11.27 -26.20 6.69
CA GLU A 141 -11.27 -26.02 5.25
C GLU A 141 -10.53 -24.76 4.84
N LEU A 142 -10.19 -24.66 3.55
CA LEU A 142 -9.67 -23.45 2.93
C LEU A 142 -10.48 -23.13 1.66
N PRO A 143 -10.75 -21.84 1.37
CA PRO A 143 -11.39 -21.47 0.13
C PRO A 143 -10.64 -22.00 -1.09
N VAL A 144 -11.36 -22.59 -2.04
CA VAL A 144 -10.80 -23.10 -3.31
C VAL A 144 -10.24 -21.94 -4.13
N GLN A 145 -10.95 -20.82 -4.19
CA GLN A 145 -10.52 -19.63 -4.92
C GLN A 145 -9.29 -18.99 -4.28
N ARG A 146 -8.16 -19.00 -4.99
CA ARG A 146 -6.86 -18.50 -4.51
C ARG A 146 -6.93 -17.05 -3.97
N ASN A 147 -7.64 -16.15 -4.66
CA ASN A 147 -7.73 -14.75 -4.25
C ASN A 147 -8.54 -14.60 -2.95
N LEU A 148 -9.63 -15.34 -2.80
CA LEU A 148 -10.44 -15.35 -1.58
C LEU A 148 -9.61 -15.90 -0.41
N ARG A 149 -8.99 -17.06 -0.59
CA ARG A 149 -8.10 -17.69 0.40
C ARG A 149 -7.00 -16.74 0.87
N SER A 150 -6.29 -16.09 -0.05
CA SER A 150 -5.23 -15.13 0.28
C SER A 150 -5.76 -13.95 1.09
N ARG A 151 -6.93 -13.42 0.72
CA ARG A 151 -7.57 -12.31 1.42
C ARG A 151 -7.98 -12.69 2.84
N LEU A 152 -8.66 -13.82 3.02
CA LEU A 152 -9.14 -14.27 4.33
C LEU A 152 -7.97 -14.61 5.26
N LEU A 153 -6.96 -15.34 4.81
CA LEU A 153 -5.77 -15.63 5.60
C LEU A 153 -5.02 -14.36 6.00
N SER A 154 -4.93 -13.40 5.09
CA SER A 154 -4.31 -12.11 5.37
C SER A 154 -5.07 -11.32 6.42
N SER A 155 -6.42 -11.30 6.36
CA SER A 155 -7.26 -10.63 7.35
C SER A 155 -7.17 -11.30 8.71
N ALA A 156 -7.21 -12.63 8.77
CA ALA A 156 -7.07 -13.38 10.02
C ALA A 156 -5.72 -13.12 10.71
N ARG A 157 -4.61 -13.15 9.95
CA ARG A 157 -3.27 -12.81 10.49
C ARG A 157 -3.22 -11.39 11.02
N SER A 158 -3.80 -10.44 10.30
CA SER A 158 -3.84 -9.04 10.71
C SER A 158 -4.69 -8.85 11.98
N TYR A 159 -5.76 -9.61 12.13
CA TYR A 159 -6.59 -9.61 13.32
C TYR A 159 -5.82 -10.12 14.55
N LEU A 160 -5.16 -11.28 14.43
CA LEU A 160 -4.30 -11.83 15.49
C LEU A 160 -3.18 -10.89 15.87
N PHE A 161 -2.54 -10.26 14.88
CA PHE A 161 -1.53 -9.22 15.12
C PHE A 161 -2.11 -8.08 15.95
N ASN A 162 -3.28 -7.57 15.59
CA ASN A 162 -3.92 -6.49 16.35
C ASN A 162 -4.23 -6.91 17.80
N GLN A 163 -4.63 -8.17 18.04
CA GLN A 163 -4.87 -8.68 19.39
C GLN A 163 -3.59 -8.72 20.23
N VAL A 164 -2.48 -9.17 19.66
CA VAL A 164 -1.17 -9.16 20.32
C VAL A 164 -0.72 -7.73 20.60
N LEU A 165 -0.84 -6.85 19.60
CA LEU A 165 -0.47 -5.44 19.74
C LEU A 165 -1.31 -4.74 20.82
N ALA A 166 -2.62 -5.00 20.89
CA ALA A 166 -3.49 -4.45 21.93
C ALA A 166 -3.03 -4.84 23.35
N LYS A 167 -2.68 -6.09 23.55
CA LYS A 167 -2.11 -6.55 24.85
C LYS A 167 -0.81 -5.84 25.18
N ARG A 168 0.07 -5.66 24.20
CA ARG A 168 1.34 -4.95 24.39
C ARG A 168 1.14 -3.46 24.68
N VAL A 169 0.18 -2.83 24.04
CA VAL A 169 -0.19 -1.43 24.32
C VAL A 169 -0.71 -1.30 25.74
N ALA A 170 -1.60 -2.20 26.17
CA ALA A 170 -2.12 -2.21 27.54
C ALA A 170 -1.01 -2.44 28.60
N ALA A 171 0.01 -3.24 28.26
CA ALA A 171 1.16 -3.49 29.12
C ALA A 171 2.27 -2.42 29.01
N GLY A 172 2.15 -1.42 28.14
CA GLY A 172 3.16 -0.39 27.90
C GLY A 172 4.44 -0.90 27.22
N THR A 173 4.38 -2.08 26.54
CA THR A 173 5.56 -2.76 25.97
C THR A 173 5.55 -2.82 24.44
N TRP A 174 4.66 -2.10 23.79
CA TRP A 174 4.45 -2.16 22.34
C TRP A 174 5.65 -1.71 21.50
N ASN A 175 6.50 -0.84 22.04
CA ASN A 175 7.72 -0.31 21.40
C ASN A 175 9.02 -0.91 21.98
N GLN A 176 8.93 -2.00 22.74
CA GLN A 176 10.07 -2.66 23.35
C GLN A 176 10.21 -4.08 22.79
N ALA A 177 11.45 -4.49 22.50
CA ALA A 177 11.74 -5.87 22.14
C ALA A 177 11.54 -6.79 23.36
N GLN A 178 10.90 -7.92 23.18
CA GLN A 178 10.67 -8.92 24.21
C GLN A 178 11.18 -10.29 23.81
N ILE A 179 11.43 -11.16 24.78
CA ILE A 179 11.82 -12.55 24.52
C ILE A 179 10.72 -13.23 23.71
N GLY A 180 11.12 -13.83 22.58
CA GLY A 180 10.19 -14.46 21.62
C GLY A 180 9.81 -13.59 20.42
N ASP A 181 10.25 -12.33 20.38
CA ASP A 181 10.04 -11.48 19.18
C ASP A 181 10.98 -11.91 18.06
N LEU A 182 10.41 -11.92 16.84
CA LEU A 182 11.21 -12.04 15.62
C LEU A 182 11.66 -10.65 15.19
N LEU A 183 12.95 -10.39 15.31
CA LEU A 183 13.56 -9.13 14.90
C LEU A 183 13.98 -9.22 13.43
N ALA A 184 13.74 -8.14 12.67
CA ALA A 184 14.21 -8.00 11.30
C ALA A 184 15.27 -6.88 11.21
N PHE A 185 16.31 -7.08 10.40
CA PHE A 185 17.26 -6.02 10.12
C PHE A 185 16.62 -4.94 9.25
N THR A 186 16.76 -3.68 9.63
CA THR A 186 16.23 -2.54 8.87
C THR A 186 16.86 -2.38 7.47
N ALA A 187 18.05 -2.97 7.25
CA ALA A 187 18.82 -2.87 6.01
C ALA A 187 18.77 -4.12 5.12
N SER A 188 18.26 -5.25 5.57
CA SER A 188 18.20 -6.48 4.76
C SER A 188 16.77 -6.83 4.39
N ARG A 189 16.48 -6.80 3.10
CA ARG A 189 15.38 -7.57 2.53
C ARG A 189 15.92 -8.96 2.20
N SER A 190 15.73 -9.91 3.07
CA SER A 190 15.79 -11.32 2.69
C SER A 190 14.46 -11.72 2.06
#